data_327beddee7de193ac2f8d15b4d53b618
#
_entry.id   327beddee7de193ac2f8d15b4d53b618
#
_cell.length_a   1.000
_cell.length_b   1.000
_cell.length_c   1.000
_cell.angle_alpha   90.00
_cell.angle_beta   90.00
_cell.angle_gamma   90.00
#
_symmetry.space_group_name_H-M   'P 1'
#
loop_
_entity.id
_entity.type
_entity.pdbx_description
1 polymer ?
#
loop_
_entity_poly.entity_id
_entity_poly.type
_entity_poly.pdbx_seq_one_letter_code
_entity_poly.pdbx_strand_id
1 'polypeptide(L)'
;MCMCMTRREFLQAASIVAGGLALTGALPRAAAGAQPLVSVPKVLDGTQAILAPLITRHARLLDDPWVLMHGVRAMGPDFTVNSERAVDLLCSRFLKTQRVAGKDYLYMPVEHEGHPNACLKTLLEVGVPLSHPFTLDGRRYTVGDLANSAKALFVFDPKTADRDNLAWTLIAFSLQTVPSRDTWTNAWGQQIRFTDVVRFGLDTLDETTRQFRQAKAQGVMPTEKDTIMGLTCGGTHLAYALASCVANGHGGDQARARLRDYLDLHIWRLQADGYLMDRFYRQAAPPKDADPALQRLAAIYYHDARLKFYGHSFEIISYARGHGLLTPTPAQTGTIEQGARTLHESVKAIEGTDFFEFRKTNPRLFHHLVGDSCHAYHGIRMTPGVNQA
;
A
#
# COMPACT_ATOMS: atom_id res chain seq x y z
N MET A 1 0.79 9.63 7.46
CA MET A 1 2.05 9.43 8.22
C MET A 1 2.18 7.96 8.61
N CYS A 2 2.52 7.14 7.61
CA CYS A 2 2.63 5.67 7.76
C CYS A 2 4.07 5.32 8.19
N MET A 3 4.45 5.68 9.40
CA MET A 3 5.75 5.30 9.95
C MET A 3 5.75 3.81 10.31
N CYS A 4 6.70 3.05 9.76
CA CYS A 4 7.14 1.84 10.42
C CYS A 4 7.39 2.19 11.89
N MET A 5 6.74 1.48 12.80
CA MET A 5 6.83 1.73 14.24
C MET A 5 8.29 1.85 14.66
N THR A 6 8.67 2.92 15.34
CA THR A 6 10.00 3.05 15.90
C THR A 6 10.14 2.08 17.08
N ARG A 7 11.37 1.69 17.43
CA ARG A 7 11.63 0.87 18.64
C ARG A 7 10.99 1.50 19.90
N ARG A 8 10.95 2.82 19.97
CA ARG A 8 10.34 3.56 21.08
C ARG A 8 8.82 3.41 21.09
N GLU A 9 8.15 3.52 19.93
CA GLU A 9 6.69 3.33 19.81
C GLU A 9 6.31 1.87 20.07
N PHE A 10 7.10 0.90 19.59
CA PHE A 10 6.92 -0.52 19.90
C PHE A 10 7.04 -0.77 21.41
N LEU A 11 8.08 -0.23 22.06
CA LEU A 11 8.30 -0.35 23.49
C LEU A 11 7.27 0.45 24.31
N GLN A 12 6.77 1.59 23.81
CA GLN A 12 5.69 2.34 24.45
C GLN A 12 4.35 1.62 24.37
N ALA A 13 3.99 1.05 23.23
CA ALA A 13 2.82 0.19 23.10
C ALA A 13 2.93 -1.06 24.01
N ALA A 14 4.13 -1.61 24.14
CA ALA A 14 4.45 -2.70 25.06
C ALA A 14 4.46 -2.28 26.54
N SER A 15 4.88 -1.04 26.86
CA SER A 15 4.98 -0.52 28.23
C SER A 15 3.64 -0.21 28.88
N ILE A 16 2.59 -0.03 28.11
CA ILE A 16 1.21 0.13 28.63
C ILE A 16 0.72 -1.19 29.27
N VAL A 17 1.35 -2.33 28.93
CA VAL A 17 0.96 -3.67 29.42
C VAL A 17 1.92 -4.23 30.49
N ALA A 18 3.15 -3.73 30.61
CA ALA A 18 4.14 -4.32 31.53
C ALA A 18 5.07 -3.28 32.18
N GLY A 19 4.99 -3.17 33.47
CA GLY A 19 6.06 -2.60 34.33
C GLY A 19 7.17 -3.61 34.52
N GLY A 20 8.36 -3.36 33.95
CA GLY A 20 9.65 -3.79 34.51
C GLY A 20 10.31 -5.07 34.00
N LEU A 21 11.61 -4.92 33.72
CA LEU A 21 12.76 -5.82 33.77
C LEU A 21 13.30 -6.42 32.45
N ALA A 22 14.60 -6.17 32.29
CA ALA A 22 15.45 -6.65 31.20
C ALA A 22 16.04 -8.02 31.52
N LEU A 23 16.15 -8.91 30.52
CA LEU A 23 17.15 -9.98 30.47
C LEU A 23 17.30 -10.60 29.04
N THR A 24 18.50 -11.04 28.74
CA THR A 24 19.00 -11.53 27.45
C THR A 24 18.81 -13.03 27.30
N GLY A 25 18.34 -13.49 26.15
CA GLY A 25 18.28 -14.93 25.83
C GLY A 25 18.23 -15.23 24.31
N ALA A 26 19.11 -16.13 23.85
CA ALA A 26 19.24 -16.56 22.46
C ALA A 26 18.11 -17.53 22.05
N LEU A 27 17.58 -17.37 20.80
CA LEU A 27 16.56 -18.24 20.23
C LEU A 27 17.19 -19.35 19.36
N PRO A 28 16.60 -20.57 19.27
CA PRO A 28 17.10 -21.67 18.47
C PRO A 28 16.86 -21.49 16.96
N ARG A 29 17.84 -21.96 16.20
CA ARG A 29 17.85 -22.01 14.74
C ARG A 29 16.95 -23.17 14.29
N ALA A 30 15.81 -22.88 13.64
CA ALA A 30 15.00 -23.89 13.00
C ALA A 30 15.72 -24.39 11.73
N ALA A 31 16.00 -25.68 11.66
CA ALA A 31 16.46 -26.36 10.46
C ALA A 31 15.29 -26.43 9.47
N ALA A 32 15.45 -25.78 8.31
CA ALA A 32 14.49 -25.86 7.22
C ALA A 32 14.60 -27.24 6.56
N GLY A 33 13.71 -28.15 6.90
CA GLY A 33 13.42 -29.33 6.10
C GLY A 33 12.84 -28.90 4.76
N ALA A 34 13.40 -29.39 3.65
CA ALA A 34 12.91 -29.11 2.31
C ALA A 34 11.47 -29.64 2.16
N GLN A 35 10.48 -28.75 2.27
CA GLN A 35 9.10 -29.08 1.88
C GLN A 35 9.00 -29.10 0.35
N PRO A 36 8.15 -29.96 -0.24
CA PRO A 36 7.93 -29.98 -1.67
C PRO A 36 7.47 -28.58 -2.13
N LEU A 37 8.11 -28.07 -3.20
CA LEU A 37 7.87 -26.76 -3.76
C LEU A 37 6.41 -26.67 -4.26
N VAL A 38 5.54 -26.08 -3.46
CA VAL A 38 4.19 -25.67 -3.89
C VAL A 38 4.35 -24.47 -4.81
N SER A 39 3.73 -24.49 -5.99
CA SER A 39 3.83 -23.37 -6.95
C SER A 39 3.30 -22.06 -6.35
N VAL A 40 3.89 -20.92 -6.74
CA VAL A 40 3.49 -19.58 -6.26
C VAL A 40 1.98 -19.34 -6.34
N PRO A 41 1.28 -19.64 -7.45
CA PRO A 41 -0.17 -19.49 -7.51
C PRO A 41 -0.89 -20.24 -6.37
N LYS A 42 -0.53 -21.50 -6.09
CA LYS A 42 -1.19 -22.26 -5.00
C LYS A 42 -0.96 -21.67 -3.61
N VAL A 43 0.23 -21.14 -3.34
CA VAL A 43 0.51 -20.46 -2.07
C VAL A 43 -0.35 -19.22 -1.94
N LEU A 44 -0.47 -18.43 -3.03
CA LEU A 44 -1.25 -17.20 -3.06
C LEU A 44 -2.76 -17.48 -3.02
N ASP A 45 -3.26 -18.55 -3.68
CA ASP A 45 -4.66 -18.99 -3.56
C ASP A 45 -5.01 -19.30 -2.09
N GLY A 46 -4.15 -20.03 -1.38
CA GLY A 46 -4.32 -20.31 0.05
C GLY A 46 -4.30 -19.03 0.90
N THR A 47 -3.45 -18.08 0.55
CA THR A 47 -3.38 -16.77 1.23
C THR A 47 -4.65 -15.96 1.01
N GLN A 48 -5.15 -15.93 -0.23
CA GLN A 48 -6.39 -15.26 -0.60
C GLN A 48 -7.59 -15.83 0.16
N ALA A 49 -7.67 -17.16 0.29
CA ALA A 49 -8.75 -17.83 1.02
C ALA A 49 -8.82 -17.43 2.50
N ILE A 50 -7.68 -17.12 3.14
CA ILE A 50 -7.62 -16.62 4.51
C ILE A 50 -8.00 -15.13 4.56
N LEU A 51 -7.50 -14.33 3.63
CA LEU A 51 -7.71 -12.87 3.63
C LEU A 51 -9.15 -12.47 3.33
N ALA A 52 -9.84 -13.16 2.42
CA ALA A 52 -11.20 -12.81 2.00
C ALA A 52 -12.20 -12.69 3.17
N PRO A 53 -12.34 -13.68 4.08
CA PRO A 53 -13.23 -13.57 5.23
C PRO A 53 -12.78 -12.50 6.23
N LEU A 54 -11.46 -12.31 6.44
CA LEU A 54 -10.95 -11.25 7.30
C LEU A 54 -11.34 -9.86 6.78
N ILE A 55 -11.15 -9.58 5.49
CA ILE A 55 -11.54 -8.33 4.86
C ILE A 55 -13.05 -8.14 4.91
N THR A 56 -13.82 -9.17 4.55
CA THR A 56 -15.28 -9.11 4.58
C THR A 56 -15.83 -8.77 5.97
N ARG A 57 -15.19 -9.31 7.02
CA ARG A 57 -15.58 -9.03 8.41
C ARG A 57 -15.19 -7.64 8.87
N HIS A 58 -13.97 -7.18 8.57
CA HIS A 58 -13.39 -6.01 9.22
C HIS A 58 -13.43 -4.72 8.36
N ALA A 59 -13.64 -4.81 7.03
CA ALA A 59 -13.66 -3.65 6.16
C ALA A 59 -15.07 -3.05 5.91
N ARG A 60 -16.12 -3.61 6.49
CA ARG A 60 -17.52 -3.14 6.34
C ARG A 60 -17.89 -2.12 7.42
N LEU A 61 -17.20 -1.00 7.48
CA LEU A 61 -17.42 0.04 8.48
C LEU A 61 -18.00 1.30 7.84
N LEU A 62 -19.23 1.66 8.24
CA LEU A 62 -19.92 2.86 7.75
C LEU A 62 -19.40 4.17 8.33
N ASP A 63 -18.67 4.11 9.44
CA ASP A 63 -18.10 5.24 10.17
C ASP A 63 -16.60 5.41 9.96
N ASP A 64 -16.00 4.57 9.09
CA ASP A 64 -14.59 4.62 8.76
C ASP A 64 -14.37 4.56 7.24
N PRO A 65 -14.41 5.71 6.54
CA PRO A 65 -14.27 5.76 5.09
C PRO A 65 -12.90 5.27 4.60
N TRP A 66 -11.84 5.41 5.40
CA TRP A 66 -10.52 4.88 5.06
C TRP A 66 -10.53 3.35 4.96
N VAL A 67 -11.10 2.69 5.96
CA VAL A 67 -11.29 1.22 5.98
C VAL A 67 -12.20 0.78 4.84
N LEU A 68 -13.31 1.50 4.62
CA LEU A 68 -14.26 1.19 3.56
C LEU A 68 -13.63 1.26 2.17
N MET A 69 -12.80 2.28 1.89
CA MET A 69 -12.04 2.39 0.64
C MET A 69 -11.10 1.20 0.42
N HIS A 70 -10.40 0.74 1.46
CA HIS A 70 -9.53 -0.42 1.36
C HIS A 70 -10.33 -1.69 1.05
N GLY A 71 -11.51 -1.85 1.66
CA GLY A 71 -12.46 -2.93 1.33
C GLY A 71 -12.90 -2.90 -0.13
N VAL A 72 -13.27 -1.73 -0.66
CA VAL A 72 -13.60 -1.54 -2.09
C VAL A 72 -12.40 -1.92 -2.96
N ARG A 73 -11.20 -1.46 -2.64
CA ARG A 73 -10.00 -1.76 -3.42
C ARG A 73 -9.71 -3.26 -3.48
N ALA A 74 -9.85 -3.97 -2.37
CA ALA A 74 -9.62 -5.41 -2.29
C ALA A 74 -10.70 -6.21 -3.03
N MET A 75 -11.97 -5.93 -2.73
CA MET A 75 -13.10 -6.78 -3.13
C MET A 75 -13.76 -6.34 -4.45
N GLY A 76 -13.48 -5.13 -4.92
CA GLY A 76 -14.00 -4.58 -6.17
C GLY A 76 -15.20 -3.64 -6.00
N PRO A 77 -15.75 -3.11 -7.12
CA PRO A 77 -16.75 -2.05 -7.10
C PRO A 77 -18.12 -2.50 -6.56
N ASP A 78 -18.37 -3.81 -6.53
CA ASP A 78 -19.60 -4.41 -6.02
C ASP A 78 -19.55 -4.76 -4.52
N PHE A 79 -18.46 -4.40 -3.84
CA PHE A 79 -18.35 -4.56 -2.39
C PHE A 79 -19.47 -3.79 -1.68
N THR A 80 -20.24 -4.47 -0.82
CA THR A 80 -21.41 -3.92 -0.16
C THR A 80 -21.27 -3.88 1.36
N VAL A 81 -21.92 -2.88 1.97
CA VAL A 81 -22.13 -2.77 3.41
C VAL A 81 -23.63 -2.56 3.64
N ASN A 82 -24.27 -3.39 4.45
CA ASN A 82 -25.72 -3.34 4.70
C ASN A 82 -26.56 -3.28 3.40
N SER A 83 -26.16 -4.06 2.38
CA SER A 83 -26.79 -4.13 1.07
C SER A 83 -26.62 -2.88 0.18
N GLU A 84 -25.94 -1.84 0.62
CA GLU A 84 -25.57 -0.68 -0.18
C GLU A 84 -24.15 -0.87 -0.76
N ARG A 85 -23.92 -0.44 -1.99
CA ARG A 85 -22.58 -0.47 -2.59
C ARG A 85 -21.66 0.53 -1.88
N ALA A 86 -20.51 0.06 -1.46
CA ALA A 86 -19.54 0.90 -0.74
C ALA A 86 -19.06 2.09 -1.58
N VAL A 87 -18.98 1.96 -2.90
CA VAL A 87 -18.63 3.07 -3.81
C VAL A 87 -19.66 4.20 -3.75
N ASP A 88 -20.95 3.87 -3.65
CA ASP A 88 -22.03 4.86 -3.55
C ASP A 88 -22.01 5.56 -2.18
N LEU A 89 -21.75 4.78 -1.12
CA LEU A 89 -21.58 5.32 0.23
C LEU A 89 -20.40 6.29 0.33
N LEU A 90 -19.25 5.94 -0.26
CA LEU A 90 -18.07 6.81 -0.27
C LEU A 90 -18.37 8.15 -0.95
N CYS A 91 -19.05 8.11 -2.10
CA CYS A 91 -19.36 9.31 -2.87
C CYS A 91 -20.44 10.19 -2.22
N SER A 92 -21.48 9.59 -1.63
CA SER A 92 -22.64 10.33 -1.12
C SER A 92 -22.50 10.82 0.32
N ARG A 93 -21.65 10.18 1.13
CA ARG A 93 -21.56 10.49 2.57
C ARG A 93 -20.28 11.21 2.98
N PHE A 94 -19.16 10.99 2.27
CA PHE A 94 -17.86 11.43 2.73
C PHE A 94 -17.19 12.48 1.84
N LEU A 95 -17.66 12.66 0.60
CA LEU A 95 -17.23 13.77 -0.23
C LEU A 95 -17.77 15.09 0.33
N LYS A 96 -17.05 16.16 0.04
CA LYS A 96 -17.43 17.54 0.36
C LYS A 96 -17.19 18.45 -0.84
N THR A 97 -17.71 19.66 -0.77
CA THR A 97 -17.41 20.73 -1.73
C THR A 97 -16.56 21.81 -1.07
N GLN A 98 -15.63 22.37 -1.83
CA GLN A 98 -14.92 23.60 -1.45
C GLN A 98 -15.00 24.63 -2.57
N ARG A 99 -15.08 25.91 -2.20
CA ARG A 99 -15.18 27.01 -3.15
C ARG A 99 -13.82 27.65 -3.38
N VAL A 100 -13.36 27.64 -4.64
CA VAL A 100 -12.12 28.30 -5.06
C VAL A 100 -12.42 29.17 -6.27
N ALA A 101 -12.01 30.41 -6.26
CA ALA A 101 -12.24 31.41 -7.33
C ALA A 101 -13.69 31.46 -7.83
N GLY A 102 -14.65 31.38 -6.90
CA GLY A 102 -16.08 31.45 -7.20
C GLY A 102 -16.73 30.16 -7.73
N LYS A 103 -15.98 29.07 -7.91
CA LYS A 103 -16.45 27.77 -8.40
C LYS A 103 -16.35 26.71 -7.31
N ASP A 104 -17.33 25.80 -7.24
CA ASP A 104 -17.36 24.70 -6.29
C ASP A 104 -16.63 23.47 -6.89
N TYR A 105 -15.79 22.84 -6.07
CA TYR A 105 -15.03 21.64 -6.40
C TYR A 105 -15.27 20.54 -5.39
N LEU A 106 -15.38 19.31 -5.86
CA LEU A 106 -15.53 18.13 -5.04
C LEU A 106 -14.18 17.64 -4.51
N TYR A 107 -14.15 17.18 -3.27
CA TYR A 107 -12.97 16.54 -2.68
C TYR A 107 -13.40 15.59 -1.55
N MET A 108 -12.54 14.65 -1.21
CA MET A 108 -12.63 13.92 0.06
C MET A 108 -11.67 14.55 1.05
N PRO A 109 -12.11 14.89 2.28
CA PRO A 109 -11.21 15.38 3.32
C PRO A 109 -10.11 14.38 3.64
N VAL A 110 -8.88 14.86 3.85
CA VAL A 110 -7.72 14.00 4.13
C VAL A 110 -7.89 13.18 5.41
N GLU A 111 -8.62 13.70 6.39
CA GLU A 111 -9.00 12.96 7.60
C GLU A 111 -9.86 11.71 7.32
N HIS A 112 -10.56 11.69 6.18
CA HIS A 112 -11.38 10.57 5.71
C HIS A 112 -10.59 9.60 4.81
N GLU A 113 -9.71 10.13 3.95
CA GLU A 113 -9.02 9.29 2.95
C GLU A 113 -7.55 8.98 3.30
N GLY A 114 -7.00 9.65 4.30
CA GLY A 114 -5.62 9.46 4.76
C GLY A 114 -4.57 10.10 3.85
N HIS A 115 -4.80 10.13 2.55
CA HIS A 115 -3.90 10.68 1.52
C HIS A 115 -4.71 11.36 0.41
N PRO A 116 -4.27 12.52 -0.12
CA PRO A 116 -5.00 13.23 -1.17
C PRO A 116 -5.30 12.36 -2.38
N ASN A 117 -6.54 12.37 -2.84
CA ASN A 117 -7.04 11.60 -3.98
C ASN A 117 -7.07 10.07 -3.80
N ALA A 118 -6.96 9.54 -2.57
CA ALA A 118 -7.03 8.10 -2.33
C ALA A 118 -8.41 7.54 -2.69
N CYS A 119 -9.48 8.28 -2.44
CA CYS A 119 -10.82 7.90 -2.84
C CYS A 119 -10.95 7.84 -4.37
N LEU A 120 -10.61 8.91 -5.07
CA LEU A 120 -10.67 8.95 -6.54
C LEU A 120 -9.82 7.83 -7.15
N LYS A 121 -8.58 7.67 -6.67
CA LYS A 121 -7.68 6.57 -7.09
C LYS A 121 -8.37 5.22 -6.94
N THR A 122 -8.98 4.96 -5.78
CA THR A 122 -9.64 3.67 -5.49
C THR A 122 -10.82 3.42 -6.44
N LEU A 123 -11.70 4.41 -6.64
CA LEU A 123 -12.82 4.31 -7.57
C LEU A 123 -12.35 3.97 -9.00
N LEU A 124 -11.31 4.65 -9.47
CA LEU A 124 -10.79 4.43 -10.82
C LEU A 124 -10.09 3.08 -10.98
N GLU A 125 -9.30 2.65 -9.99
CA GLU A 125 -8.61 1.34 -10.03
C GLU A 125 -9.58 0.15 -10.06
N VAL A 126 -10.70 0.24 -9.34
CA VAL A 126 -11.71 -0.83 -9.35
C VAL A 126 -12.66 -0.74 -10.54
N GLY A 127 -12.42 0.19 -11.48
CA GLY A 127 -13.17 0.31 -12.73
C GLY A 127 -14.51 1.03 -12.61
N VAL A 128 -14.74 1.86 -11.57
CA VAL A 128 -15.93 2.72 -11.52
C VAL A 128 -15.85 3.73 -12.66
N PRO A 129 -16.84 3.77 -13.59
CA PRO A 129 -16.79 4.64 -14.76
C PRO A 129 -16.89 6.12 -14.35
N LEU A 130 -16.25 7.01 -15.10
CA LEU A 130 -16.35 8.46 -14.88
C LEU A 130 -17.79 8.99 -14.95
N SER A 131 -18.68 8.31 -15.69
CA SER A 131 -20.11 8.63 -15.78
C SER A 131 -20.93 8.13 -14.59
N HIS A 132 -20.34 7.39 -13.63
CA HIS A 132 -21.04 6.87 -12.47
C HIS A 132 -21.66 8.03 -11.66
N PRO A 133 -23.01 8.07 -11.52
CA PRO A 133 -23.69 9.17 -10.85
C PRO A 133 -23.75 8.96 -9.34
N PHE A 134 -23.69 10.05 -8.60
CA PHE A 134 -24.02 10.08 -7.17
C PHE A 134 -24.70 11.41 -6.79
N THR A 135 -25.29 11.46 -5.61
CA THR A 135 -25.94 12.67 -5.07
C THR A 135 -25.20 13.11 -3.81
N LEU A 136 -24.83 14.38 -3.75
CA LEU A 136 -24.22 15.02 -2.58
C LEU A 136 -24.99 16.33 -2.29
N ASP A 137 -25.46 16.51 -1.07
CA ASP A 137 -26.23 17.71 -0.63
C ASP A 137 -27.37 18.09 -1.60
N GLY A 138 -28.10 17.06 -2.10
CA GLY A 138 -29.23 17.24 -3.02
C GLY A 138 -28.86 17.57 -4.47
N ARG A 139 -27.56 17.66 -4.80
CA ARG A 139 -27.05 17.88 -6.16
C ARG A 139 -26.52 16.59 -6.77
N ARG A 140 -26.78 16.39 -8.05
CA ARG A 140 -26.28 15.26 -8.81
C ARG A 140 -24.89 15.56 -9.38
N TYR A 141 -23.97 14.63 -9.19
CA TYR A 141 -22.61 14.66 -9.70
C TYR A 141 -22.24 13.31 -10.32
N THR A 142 -21.06 13.24 -10.90
CA THR A 142 -20.44 12.02 -11.42
C THR A 142 -19.03 11.86 -10.86
N VAL A 143 -18.45 10.65 -10.97
CA VAL A 143 -17.02 10.42 -10.66
C VAL A 143 -16.13 11.28 -11.57
N GLY A 144 -16.58 11.60 -12.79
CA GLY A 144 -15.91 12.56 -13.69
C GLY A 144 -15.83 13.98 -13.13
N ASP A 145 -16.87 14.44 -12.40
CA ASP A 145 -16.84 15.74 -11.72
C ASP A 145 -15.84 15.74 -10.56
N LEU A 146 -15.73 14.63 -9.81
CA LEU A 146 -14.70 14.46 -8.79
C LEU A 146 -13.30 14.44 -9.43
N ALA A 147 -13.12 13.73 -10.53
CA ALA A 147 -11.85 13.66 -11.25
C ALA A 147 -11.40 15.02 -11.80
N ASN A 148 -12.34 15.80 -12.37
CA ASN A 148 -12.08 17.15 -12.83
C ASN A 148 -11.75 18.09 -11.66
N SER A 149 -12.44 17.94 -10.53
CA SER A 149 -12.18 18.70 -9.32
C SER A 149 -10.79 18.40 -8.75
N ALA A 150 -10.39 17.13 -8.71
CA ALA A 150 -9.06 16.72 -8.27
C ALA A 150 -7.94 17.40 -9.11
N LYS A 151 -8.09 17.43 -10.45
CA LYS A 151 -7.15 18.16 -11.33
C LYS A 151 -7.16 19.66 -11.08
N ALA A 152 -8.34 20.25 -10.89
CA ALA A 152 -8.47 21.66 -10.63
C ALA A 152 -7.84 22.08 -9.28
N LEU A 153 -7.92 21.21 -8.27
CA LEU A 153 -7.38 21.46 -6.93
C LEU A 153 -5.93 21.02 -6.75
N PHE A 154 -5.33 20.39 -7.75
CA PHE A 154 -3.93 19.95 -7.64
C PHE A 154 -2.95 21.08 -7.89
N VAL A 155 -2.05 21.28 -6.94
CA VAL A 155 -0.92 22.22 -7.02
C VAL A 155 0.37 21.41 -7.02
N PHE A 156 1.31 21.78 -7.87
CA PHE A 156 2.61 21.12 -7.93
C PHE A 156 3.75 22.15 -7.98
N ASP A 157 4.61 22.06 -6.97
CA ASP A 157 5.91 22.73 -6.93
C ASP A 157 6.94 21.71 -6.48
N PRO A 158 7.94 21.34 -7.30
CA PRO A 158 8.92 20.33 -6.95
C PRO A 158 9.78 20.67 -5.73
N LYS A 159 9.82 21.94 -5.31
CA LYS A 159 10.56 22.37 -4.13
C LYS A 159 9.81 22.11 -2.83
N THR A 160 8.48 22.09 -2.88
CA THR A 160 7.60 21.98 -1.71
C THR A 160 6.67 20.75 -1.78
N ALA A 161 6.70 20.01 -2.89
CA ALA A 161 5.84 18.85 -3.09
C ALA A 161 6.06 17.80 -2.00
N ASP A 162 4.96 17.32 -1.43
CA ASP A 162 4.97 16.24 -0.46
C ASP A 162 5.20 14.91 -1.18
N ARG A 163 6.44 14.42 -1.10
CA ARG A 163 6.89 13.17 -1.72
C ARG A 163 6.13 11.94 -1.20
N ASP A 164 5.68 12.00 0.05
CA ASP A 164 5.01 10.90 0.72
C ASP A 164 3.54 10.76 0.28
N ASN A 165 2.90 11.87 -0.06
CA ASN A 165 1.49 11.92 -0.45
C ASN A 165 1.23 11.92 -1.97
N LEU A 166 2.28 11.90 -2.80
CA LEU A 166 2.15 12.01 -4.25
C LEU A 166 1.55 10.77 -4.93
N ALA A 167 1.76 9.60 -4.34
CA ALA A 167 1.46 8.31 -4.97
C ALA A 167 -0.01 8.16 -5.40
N TRP A 168 -0.95 8.52 -4.55
CA TRP A 168 -2.39 8.37 -4.84
C TRP A 168 -2.84 9.29 -5.97
N THR A 169 -2.34 10.50 -5.98
CA THR A 169 -2.58 11.48 -7.06
C THR A 169 -2.00 10.99 -8.39
N LEU A 170 -0.79 10.46 -8.39
CA LEU A 170 -0.16 9.89 -9.61
C LEU A 170 -1.01 8.77 -10.19
N ILE A 171 -1.50 7.83 -9.38
CA ILE A 171 -2.36 6.74 -9.84
C ILE A 171 -3.66 7.31 -10.41
N ALA A 172 -4.38 8.15 -9.63
CA ALA A 172 -5.64 8.72 -10.05
C ALA A 172 -5.51 9.46 -11.40
N PHE A 173 -4.45 10.26 -11.55
CA PHE A 173 -4.24 11.04 -12.77
C PHE A 173 -3.76 10.19 -13.95
N SER A 174 -2.95 9.15 -13.72
CA SER A 174 -2.53 8.26 -14.79
C SER A 174 -3.69 7.51 -15.45
N LEU A 175 -4.75 7.20 -14.68
CA LEU A 175 -5.93 6.48 -15.15
C LEU A 175 -6.93 7.38 -15.90
N GLN A 176 -6.82 8.70 -15.81
CA GLN A 176 -7.75 9.64 -16.45
C GLN A 176 -7.10 10.63 -17.42
N THR A 177 -5.78 10.65 -17.51
CA THR A 177 -5.04 11.59 -18.37
C THR A 177 -4.49 10.86 -19.59
N VAL A 178 -4.77 11.39 -20.77
CA VAL A 178 -4.18 10.89 -22.01
C VAL A 178 -2.76 11.45 -22.15
N PRO A 179 -1.71 10.64 -22.40
CA PRO A 179 -0.32 11.13 -22.49
C PRO A 179 -0.09 12.28 -23.46
N SER A 180 -0.84 12.32 -24.58
CA SER A 180 -0.76 13.42 -25.54
C SER A 180 -1.47 14.70 -25.09
N ARG A 181 -2.19 14.68 -23.97
CA ARG A 181 -2.94 15.81 -23.39
C ARG A 181 -2.72 15.87 -21.89
N ASP A 182 -1.46 15.85 -21.47
CA ASP A 182 -1.04 15.74 -20.07
C ASP A 182 -0.87 17.08 -19.36
N THR A 183 -1.37 18.18 -19.97
CA THR A 183 -1.25 19.54 -19.43
C THR A 183 -2.64 20.11 -19.15
N TRP A 184 -2.81 20.75 -18.00
CA TRP A 184 -4.02 21.51 -17.64
C TRP A 184 -3.69 22.73 -16.80
N THR A 185 -4.66 23.65 -16.64
CA THR A 185 -4.58 24.77 -15.73
C THR A 185 -5.42 24.49 -14.50
N ASN A 186 -4.85 24.59 -13.30
CA ASN A 186 -5.57 24.40 -12.04
C ASN A 186 -6.42 25.62 -11.66
N ALA A 187 -7.17 25.53 -10.55
CA ALA A 187 -8.08 26.59 -10.10
C ALA A 187 -7.39 27.90 -9.70
N TRP A 188 -6.08 27.89 -9.51
CA TRP A 188 -5.26 29.08 -9.18
C TRP A 188 -4.47 29.61 -10.37
N GLY A 189 -4.73 29.11 -11.58
CA GLY A 189 -4.06 29.56 -12.79
C GLY A 189 -2.69 28.93 -13.04
N GLN A 190 -2.24 27.97 -12.23
CA GLN A 190 -0.99 27.27 -12.46
C GLN A 190 -1.14 26.27 -13.61
N GLN A 191 -0.23 26.29 -14.56
CA GLN A 191 -0.11 25.20 -15.54
C GLN A 191 0.59 23.99 -14.94
N ILE A 192 -0.08 22.85 -14.98
CA ILE A 192 0.44 21.57 -14.56
C ILE A 192 0.73 20.71 -15.78
N ARG A 193 1.94 20.15 -15.87
CA ARG A 193 2.29 19.12 -16.84
C ARG A 193 2.48 17.81 -16.09
N PHE A 194 1.67 16.81 -16.37
CA PHE A 194 1.68 15.55 -15.61
C PHE A 194 3.00 14.77 -15.77
N THR A 195 3.63 14.83 -16.95
CA THR A 195 4.97 14.24 -17.14
C THR A 195 6.02 14.82 -16.20
N ASP A 196 5.94 16.09 -15.80
CA ASP A 196 6.88 16.68 -14.83
C ASP A 196 6.64 16.11 -13.42
N VAL A 197 5.39 15.84 -13.05
CA VAL A 197 5.03 15.19 -11.78
C VAL A 197 5.54 13.75 -11.75
N VAL A 198 5.38 13.00 -12.84
CA VAL A 198 5.89 11.63 -12.98
C VAL A 198 7.42 11.61 -12.87
N ARG A 199 8.11 12.54 -13.53
CA ARG A 199 9.58 12.67 -13.43
C ARG A 199 10.02 12.93 -12.01
N PHE A 200 9.37 13.84 -11.30
CA PHE A 200 9.65 14.11 -9.89
C PHE A 200 9.50 12.86 -9.02
N GLY A 201 8.47 12.05 -9.25
CA GLY A 201 8.30 10.77 -8.56
C GLY A 201 9.46 9.79 -8.83
N LEU A 202 9.93 9.68 -10.09
CA LEU A 202 11.08 8.86 -10.46
C LEU A 202 12.37 9.38 -9.82
N ASP A 203 12.59 10.70 -9.79
CA ASP A 203 13.74 11.33 -9.14
C ASP A 203 13.74 11.04 -7.64
N THR A 204 12.56 11.05 -7.03
CA THR A 204 12.36 10.67 -5.62
C THR A 204 12.75 9.20 -5.37
N LEU A 205 12.33 8.24 -6.23
CA LEU A 205 12.75 6.84 -6.09
C LEU A 205 14.26 6.68 -6.21
N ASP A 206 14.89 7.32 -7.20
CA ASP A 206 16.33 7.21 -7.41
C ASP A 206 17.14 7.80 -6.25
N GLU A 207 16.70 8.96 -5.73
CA GLU A 207 17.33 9.60 -4.57
C GLU A 207 17.22 8.75 -3.31
N THR A 208 16.00 8.24 -3.02
CA THR A 208 15.68 7.58 -1.75
C THR A 208 16.14 6.12 -1.69
N THR A 209 16.56 5.52 -2.82
CA THR A 209 17.03 4.12 -2.90
C THR A 209 18.55 3.99 -3.06
N ARG A 210 19.29 5.07 -2.90
CA ARG A 210 20.73 5.09 -3.22
C ARG A 210 21.54 4.08 -2.42
N GLN A 211 21.29 3.96 -1.12
CA GLN A 211 22.01 3.02 -0.24
C GLN A 211 21.68 1.57 -0.59
N PHE A 212 20.41 1.27 -0.86
CA PHE A 212 20.00 -0.07 -1.29
C PHE A 212 20.60 -0.47 -2.65
N ARG A 213 20.66 0.45 -3.60
CA ARG A 213 21.34 0.22 -4.87
C ARG A 213 22.82 -0.09 -4.66
N GLN A 214 23.49 0.65 -3.78
CA GLN A 214 24.89 0.42 -3.43
C GLN A 214 25.08 -0.94 -2.75
N ALA A 215 24.30 -1.29 -1.75
CA ALA A 215 24.38 -2.58 -1.06
C ALA A 215 24.15 -3.76 -2.04
N LYS A 216 23.14 -3.65 -2.92
CA LYS A 216 22.88 -4.64 -3.96
C LYS A 216 24.05 -4.80 -4.91
N ALA A 217 24.64 -3.70 -5.39
CA ALA A 217 25.80 -3.73 -6.30
C ALA A 217 27.05 -4.36 -5.65
N GLN A 218 27.21 -4.23 -4.35
CA GLN A 218 28.27 -4.84 -3.56
C GLN A 218 27.98 -6.30 -3.16
N GLY A 219 26.79 -6.81 -3.45
CA GLY A 219 26.37 -8.17 -3.07
C GLY A 219 26.20 -8.36 -1.55
N VAL A 220 25.94 -7.29 -0.79
CA VAL A 220 25.82 -7.33 0.67
C VAL A 220 24.38 -7.01 1.12
N MET A 221 23.97 -7.56 2.26
CA MET A 221 22.71 -7.17 2.89
C MET A 221 22.87 -5.81 3.60
N PRO A 222 21.85 -4.94 3.55
CA PRO A 222 21.91 -3.65 4.20
C PRO A 222 21.98 -3.82 5.73
N THR A 223 22.75 -2.98 6.38
CA THR A 223 22.86 -2.93 7.85
C THR A 223 21.94 -1.88 8.47
N GLU A 224 21.51 -0.92 7.65
CA GLU A 224 20.70 0.21 8.04
C GLU A 224 19.51 0.39 7.07
N LYS A 225 18.49 1.10 7.55
CA LYS A 225 17.33 1.47 6.73
C LYS A 225 17.75 2.54 5.71
N ASP A 226 17.38 2.33 4.44
CA ASP A 226 17.50 3.38 3.43
C ASP A 226 16.37 4.43 3.59
N THR A 227 16.59 5.62 3.02
CA THR A 227 15.67 6.76 3.08
C THR A 227 14.28 6.41 2.54
N ILE A 228 14.18 5.53 1.54
CA ILE A 228 12.90 5.06 1.00
C ILE A 228 12.00 4.40 2.05
N MET A 229 12.56 3.80 3.08
CA MET A 229 11.78 3.18 4.16
C MET A 229 11.10 4.23 5.06
N GLY A 230 11.48 5.50 4.95
CA GLY A 230 10.78 6.63 5.57
C GLY A 230 9.55 7.09 4.83
N LEU A 231 9.38 6.72 3.56
CA LEU A 231 8.17 6.99 2.78
C LEU A 231 7.05 6.03 3.19
N THR A 232 5.80 6.41 2.90
CA THR A 232 4.61 5.59 3.20
C THR A 232 4.78 4.16 2.68
N CYS A 233 4.58 3.19 3.58
CA CYS A 233 4.77 1.76 3.33
C CYS A 233 6.13 1.41 2.69
N GLY A 234 7.22 2.14 3.09
CA GLY A 234 8.55 1.90 2.55
C GLY A 234 8.70 2.25 1.08
N GLY A 235 7.93 3.24 0.60
CA GLY A 235 7.95 3.73 -0.78
C GLY A 235 7.24 2.82 -1.79
N THR A 236 6.56 1.77 -1.33
CA THR A 236 5.85 0.84 -2.23
C THR A 236 4.70 1.51 -2.96
N HIS A 237 3.96 2.42 -2.31
CA HIS A 237 2.91 3.20 -2.97
C HIS A 237 3.45 4.07 -4.10
N LEU A 238 4.59 4.74 -3.91
CA LEU A 238 5.21 5.54 -4.97
C LEU A 238 5.66 4.68 -6.15
N ALA A 239 6.25 3.51 -5.86
CA ALA A 239 6.67 2.56 -6.89
C ALA A 239 5.48 2.02 -7.70
N TYR A 240 4.39 1.65 -7.02
CA TYR A 240 3.16 1.21 -7.68
C TYR A 240 2.54 2.34 -8.54
N ALA A 241 2.53 3.57 -8.02
CA ALA A 241 2.04 4.73 -8.76
C ALA A 241 2.83 4.99 -10.05
N LEU A 242 4.15 4.90 -9.99
CA LEU A 242 4.99 5.06 -11.17
C LEU A 242 4.84 3.90 -12.15
N ALA A 243 4.60 2.67 -11.65
CA ALA A 243 4.24 1.56 -12.52
C ALA A 243 2.91 1.83 -13.24
N SER A 244 1.90 2.38 -12.54
CA SER A 244 0.64 2.81 -13.16
C SER A 244 0.85 3.90 -14.20
N CYS A 245 1.64 4.94 -13.91
CA CYS A 245 1.95 6.00 -14.88
C CYS A 245 2.61 5.46 -16.15
N VAL A 246 3.63 4.62 -16.01
CA VAL A 246 4.36 4.05 -17.15
C VAL A 246 3.51 3.06 -17.94
N ALA A 247 2.68 2.25 -17.28
CA ALA A 247 1.73 1.34 -17.94
C ALA A 247 0.71 2.11 -18.79
N ASN A 248 0.28 3.29 -18.34
CA ASN A 248 -0.63 4.17 -19.06
C ASN A 248 0.10 5.12 -20.06
N GLY A 249 1.38 4.88 -20.36
CA GLY A 249 2.14 5.58 -21.41
C GLY A 249 2.77 6.91 -20.99
N HIS A 250 2.73 7.27 -19.70
CA HIS A 250 3.33 8.52 -19.22
C HIS A 250 4.84 8.38 -19.01
N GLY A 251 5.60 9.44 -19.34
CA GLY A 251 7.04 9.53 -19.12
C GLY A 251 7.92 8.88 -20.19
N GLY A 252 7.34 8.15 -21.15
CA GLY A 252 8.05 7.59 -22.30
C GLY A 252 9.09 6.51 -21.94
N ASP A 253 10.02 6.25 -22.88
CA ASP A 253 11.01 5.16 -22.75
C ASP A 253 11.99 5.37 -21.59
N GLN A 254 12.37 6.61 -21.29
CA GLN A 254 13.24 6.91 -20.17
C GLN A 254 12.60 6.53 -18.83
N ALA A 255 11.33 6.87 -18.63
CA ALA A 255 10.60 6.50 -17.42
C ALA A 255 10.47 4.97 -17.30
N ARG A 256 10.20 4.29 -18.42
CA ARG A 256 10.14 2.82 -18.48
C ARG A 256 11.47 2.17 -18.11
N ALA A 257 12.59 2.69 -18.60
CA ALA A 257 13.92 2.18 -18.25
C ALA A 257 14.22 2.35 -16.75
N ARG A 258 14.02 3.55 -16.20
CA ARG A 258 14.23 3.85 -14.76
C ARG A 258 13.35 2.98 -13.87
N LEU A 259 12.08 2.82 -14.24
CA LEU A 259 11.16 1.96 -13.50
C LEU A 259 11.61 0.50 -13.52
N ARG A 260 12.11 -0.01 -14.65
CA ARG A 260 12.62 -1.38 -14.76
C ARG A 260 13.81 -1.60 -13.83
N ASP A 261 14.73 -0.65 -13.75
CA ASP A 261 15.86 -0.70 -12.81
C ASP A 261 15.38 -0.71 -11.35
N TYR A 262 14.32 0.07 -11.05
CA TYR A 262 13.74 0.04 -9.72
C TYR A 262 13.02 -1.30 -9.43
N LEU A 263 12.29 -1.87 -10.38
CA LEU A 263 11.61 -3.17 -10.20
C LEU A 263 12.61 -4.29 -9.93
N ASP A 264 13.79 -4.27 -10.58
CA ASP A 264 14.89 -5.19 -10.29
C ASP A 264 15.44 -4.99 -8.86
N LEU A 265 15.58 -3.74 -8.42
CA LEU A 265 15.91 -3.43 -7.03
C LEU A 265 14.80 -3.89 -6.08
N HIS A 266 13.54 -3.67 -6.44
CA HIS A 266 12.39 -4.00 -5.58
C HIS A 266 12.28 -5.52 -5.32
N ILE A 267 12.56 -6.35 -6.32
CA ILE A 267 12.63 -7.80 -6.11
C ILE A 267 13.75 -8.17 -5.13
N TRP A 268 14.92 -7.55 -5.24
CA TRP A 268 16.00 -7.75 -4.26
C TRP A 268 15.60 -7.27 -2.86
N ARG A 269 14.82 -6.18 -2.74
CA ARG A 269 14.29 -5.69 -1.48
C ARG A 269 13.41 -6.70 -0.74
N LEU A 270 12.76 -7.65 -1.43
CA LEU A 270 12.02 -8.74 -0.74
C LEU A 270 12.93 -9.50 0.26
N GLN A 271 14.21 -9.65 -0.05
CA GLN A 271 15.18 -10.26 0.86
C GLN A 271 15.77 -9.23 1.84
N ALA A 272 16.12 -8.05 1.35
CA ALA A 272 16.79 -7.01 2.13
C ALA A 272 15.91 -6.43 3.23
N ASP A 273 14.68 -6.04 2.89
CA ASP A 273 13.71 -5.50 3.85
C ASP A 273 13.26 -6.60 4.82
N GLY A 274 13.07 -7.84 4.33
CA GLY A 274 12.79 -9.00 5.19
C GLY A 274 13.90 -9.24 6.21
N TYR A 275 15.16 -9.19 5.80
CA TYR A 275 16.31 -9.29 6.70
C TYR A 275 16.34 -8.19 7.78
N LEU A 276 16.09 -6.93 7.36
CA LEU A 276 16.04 -5.80 8.29
C LEU A 276 14.87 -5.91 9.29
N MET A 277 13.70 -6.34 8.83
CA MET A 277 12.54 -6.58 9.70
C MET A 277 12.83 -7.70 10.71
N ASP A 278 13.33 -8.83 10.27
CA ASP A 278 13.67 -9.96 11.13
C ASP A 278 14.71 -9.58 12.18
N ARG A 279 15.70 -8.80 11.80
CA ARG A 279 16.72 -8.27 12.72
C ARG A 279 16.10 -7.33 13.75
N PHE A 280 15.25 -6.39 13.31
CA PHE A 280 14.58 -5.43 14.19
C PHE A 280 13.68 -6.13 15.21
N TYR A 281 12.79 -7.01 14.75
CA TYR A 281 11.83 -7.66 15.64
C TYR A 281 12.47 -8.68 16.57
N ARG A 282 13.55 -9.36 16.15
CA ARG A 282 14.35 -10.19 17.06
C ARG A 282 15.00 -9.40 18.20
N GLN A 283 15.46 -8.19 17.92
CA GLN A 283 16.06 -7.31 18.93
C GLN A 283 15.00 -6.65 19.83
N ALA A 284 13.78 -6.48 19.34
CA ALA A 284 12.66 -5.88 20.06
C ALA A 284 11.74 -6.91 20.74
N ALA A 285 11.98 -8.20 20.52
CA ALA A 285 11.15 -9.26 21.08
C ALA A 285 11.12 -9.19 22.62
N PRO A 286 9.93 -9.35 23.24
CA PRO A 286 9.82 -9.42 24.69
C PRO A 286 10.55 -10.66 25.23
N PRO A 287 10.98 -10.65 26.50
CA PRO A 287 11.54 -11.83 27.17
C PRO A 287 10.59 -13.03 27.09
N LYS A 288 11.14 -14.25 27.14
CA LYS A 288 10.34 -15.49 27.04
C LYS A 288 9.35 -15.66 28.19
N ASP A 289 9.65 -15.09 29.34
CA ASP A 289 8.83 -15.08 30.54
C ASP A 289 7.93 -13.84 30.66
N ALA A 290 7.88 -12.99 29.63
CA ALA A 290 6.97 -11.86 29.59
C ALA A 290 5.49 -12.31 29.54
N ASP A 291 4.61 -11.38 29.91
CA ASP A 291 3.16 -11.59 29.83
C ASP A 291 2.74 -12.17 28.45
N PRO A 292 1.95 -13.25 28.40
CA PRO A 292 1.47 -13.85 27.16
C PRO A 292 0.76 -12.87 26.23
N ALA A 293 0.03 -11.89 26.78
CA ALA A 293 -0.62 -10.84 25.98
C ALA A 293 0.41 -9.94 25.28
N LEU A 294 1.53 -9.62 25.95
CA LEU A 294 2.63 -8.87 25.36
C LEU A 294 3.34 -9.68 24.27
N GLN A 295 3.58 -10.97 24.51
CA GLN A 295 4.19 -11.85 23.49
C GLN A 295 3.29 -11.96 22.26
N ARG A 296 1.97 -12.14 22.44
CA ARG A 296 0.97 -12.16 21.36
C ARG A 296 0.97 -10.84 20.58
N LEU A 297 0.94 -9.71 21.25
CA LEU A 297 0.95 -8.39 20.62
C LEU A 297 2.23 -8.16 19.81
N ALA A 298 3.40 -8.55 20.34
CA ALA A 298 4.67 -8.47 19.62
C ALA A 298 4.69 -9.34 18.36
N ALA A 299 4.12 -10.55 18.44
CA ALA A 299 3.97 -11.44 17.28
C ALA A 299 3.05 -10.82 16.23
N ILE A 300 1.92 -10.22 16.62
CA ILE A 300 1.00 -9.54 15.69
C ILE A 300 1.73 -8.40 14.97
N TYR A 301 2.47 -7.54 15.66
CA TYR A 301 3.24 -6.48 15.03
C TYR A 301 4.31 -6.98 14.06
N TYR A 302 4.97 -8.08 14.38
CA TYR A 302 5.94 -8.70 13.48
C TYR A 302 5.29 -9.18 12.18
N HIS A 303 4.16 -9.86 12.30
CA HIS A 303 3.44 -10.38 11.13
C HIS A 303 2.73 -9.27 10.35
N ASP A 304 2.23 -8.22 11.01
CA ASP A 304 1.70 -7.02 10.38
C ASP A 304 2.75 -6.31 9.52
N ALA A 305 3.95 -6.13 10.04
CA ALA A 305 5.04 -5.51 9.29
C ALA A 305 5.41 -6.31 8.02
N ARG A 306 5.41 -7.64 8.10
CA ARG A 306 5.61 -8.52 6.95
C ARG A 306 4.44 -8.47 5.98
N LEU A 307 3.21 -8.57 6.48
CA LEU A 307 1.99 -8.45 5.69
C LEU A 307 1.99 -7.14 4.89
N LYS A 308 2.29 -6.03 5.55
CA LYS A 308 2.43 -4.71 4.93
C LYS A 308 3.43 -4.74 3.78
N PHE A 309 4.68 -5.06 4.06
CA PHE A 309 5.73 -4.96 3.05
C PHE A 309 5.53 -5.94 1.89
N TYR A 310 5.28 -7.23 2.18
CA TYR A 310 5.10 -8.23 1.13
C TYR A 310 3.76 -8.05 0.39
N GLY A 311 2.68 -7.66 1.07
CA GLY A 311 1.39 -7.37 0.44
C GLY A 311 1.50 -6.26 -0.60
N HIS A 312 2.05 -5.11 -0.22
CA HIS A 312 2.30 -4.01 -1.16
C HIS A 312 3.32 -4.37 -2.26
N SER A 313 4.32 -5.20 -1.94
CA SER A 313 5.27 -5.66 -2.94
C SER A 313 4.60 -6.53 -4.00
N PHE A 314 3.65 -7.38 -3.61
CA PHE A 314 2.87 -8.17 -4.57
C PHE A 314 1.95 -7.30 -5.42
N GLU A 315 1.44 -6.18 -4.93
CA GLU A 315 0.73 -5.21 -5.79
C GLU A 315 1.63 -4.70 -6.92
N ILE A 316 2.85 -4.26 -6.57
CA ILE A 316 3.81 -3.73 -7.56
C ILE A 316 4.21 -4.81 -8.56
N ILE A 317 4.62 -5.98 -8.09
CA ILE A 317 5.13 -7.08 -8.93
C ILE A 317 4.04 -7.61 -9.85
N SER A 318 2.84 -7.84 -9.32
CA SER A 318 1.71 -8.38 -10.08
C SER A 318 1.23 -7.38 -11.13
N TYR A 319 1.09 -6.10 -10.76
CA TYR A 319 0.74 -5.03 -11.69
C TYR A 319 1.78 -4.90 -12.80
N ALA A 320 3.06 -4.82 -12.45
CA ALA A 320 4.14 -4.68 -13.43
C ALA A 320 4.22 -5.88 -14.39
N ARG A 321 3.99 -7.09 -13.91
CA ARG A 321 3.93 -8.30 -14.75
C ARG A 321 2.71 -8.28 -15.67
N GLY A 322 1.53 -7.95 -15.16
CA GLY A 322 0.29 -7.86 -15.93
C GLY A 322 0.35 -6.85 -17.07
N HIS A 323 1.16 -5.79 -16.92
CA HIS A 323 1.33 -4.72 -17.92
C HIS A 323 2.63 -4.84 -18.74
N GLY A 324 3.36 -5.96 -18.66
CA GLY A 324 4.58 -6.18 -19.44
C GLY A 324 5.76 -5.24 -19.06
N LEU A 325 5.74 -4.69 -17.84
CA LEU A 325 6.84 -3.84 -17.33
C LEU A 325 7.93 -4.68 -16.65
N LEU A 326 7.59 -5.90 -16.23
CA LEU A 326 8.48 -6.81 -15.51
C LEU A 326 8.38 -8.23 -16.10
N THR A 327 9.53 -8.77 -16.52
CA THR A 327 9.71 -10.19 -16.86
C THR A 327 10.79 -10.74 -15.93
N PRO A 328 10.42 -11.45 -14.83
CA PRO A 328 11.41 -11.92 -13.87
C PRO A 328 12.35 -12.97 -14.48
N THR A 329 13.63 -12.89 -14.14
CA THR A 329 14.60 -13.97 -14.37
C THR A 329 14.30 -15.17 -13.46
N PRO A 330 14.87 -16.38 -13.72
CA PRO A 330 14.71 -17.53 -12.82
C PRO A 330 15.12 -17.23 -11.36
N ALA A 331 16.21 -16.50 -11.14
CA ALA A 331 16.65 -16.09 -9.81
C ALA A 331 15.65 -15.15 -9.12
N GLN A 332 15.14 -14.17 -9.86
CA GLN A 332 14.10 -13.26 -9.36
C GLN A 332 12.79 -14.01 -9.06
N THR A 333 12.44 -14.98 -9.89
CA THR A 333 11.27 -15.85 -9.64
C THR A 333 11.41 -16.57 -8.30
N GLY A 334 12.56 -17.16 -7.99
CA GLY A 334 12.82 -17.79 -6.69
C GLY A 334 12.69 -16.81 -5.51
N THR A 335 13.13 -15.57 -5.69
CA THR A 335 12.97 -14.51 -4.67
C THR A 335 11.49 -14.15 -4.47
N ILE A 336 10.73 -14.01 -5.54
CA ILE A 336 9.28 -13.74 -5.50
C ILE A 336 8.55 -14.90 -4.82
N GLU A 337 8.91 -16.15 -5.12
CA GLU A 337 8.35 -17.34 -4.47
C GLU A 337 8.60 -17.35 -2.97
N GLN A 338 9.80 -17.01 -2.53
CA GLN A 338 10.11 -16.89 -1.12
C GLN A 338 9.28 -15.76 -0.47
N GLY A 339 9.11 -14.63 -1.14
CA GLY A 339 8.23 -13.54 -0.69
C GLY A 339 6.78 -14.00 -0.52
N ALA A 340 6.25 -14.81 -1.47
CA ALA A 340 4.90 -15.36 -1.39
C ALA A 340 4.73 -16.28 -0.17
N ARG A 341 5.70 -17.16 0.10
CA ARG A 341 5.69 -18.01 1.31
C ARG A 341 5.71 -17.17 2.60
N THR A 342 6.56 -16.15 2.64
CA THR A 342 6.63 -15.23 3.80
C THR A 342 5.32 -14.49 4.04
N LEU A 343 4.67 -14.02 2.97
CA LEU A 343 3.34 -13.41 3.04
C LEU A 343 2.31 -14.40 3.58
N HIS A 344 2.27 -15.62 3.04
CA HIS A 344 1.36 -16.67 3.48
C HIS A 344 1.52 -16.99 4.97
N GLU A 345 2.76 -17.21 5.42
CA GLU A 345 3.09 -17.48 6.83
C GLU A 345 2.58 -16.35 7.75
N SER A 346 2.75 -15.10 7.32
CA SER A 346 2.32 -13.93 8.10
C SER A 346 0.80 -13.81 8.17
N VAL A 347 0.11 -14.04 7.05
CA VAL A 347 -1.36 -14.06 6.99
C VAL A 347 -1.92 -15.19 7.86
N LYS A 348 -1.34 -16.39 7.77
CA LYS A 348 -1.74 -17.52 8.59
C LYS A 348 -1.55 -17.28 10.09
N ALA A 349 -0.49 -16.55 10.46
CA ALA A 349 -0.22 -16.25 11.88
C ALA A 349 -1.24 -15.27 12.50
N ILE A 350 -1.92 -14.45 11.68
CA ILE A 350 -2.95 -13.50 12.15
C ILE A 350 -4.38 -13.98 11.85
N GLU A 351 -4.57 -15.13 11.21
CA GLU A 351 -5.87 -15.67 10.77
C GLU A 351 -6.92 -15.72 11.90
N GLY A 352 -6.52 -16.14 13.10
CA GLY A 352 -7.41 -16.24 14.27
C GLY A 352 -7.57 -14.93 15.05
N THR A 353 -7.01 -13.80 14.58
CA THR A 353 -7.06 -12.53 15.30
C THR A 353 -8.33 -11.77 14.95
N ASP A 354 -9.12 -11.38 15.95
CA ASP A 354 -10.20 -10.42 15.76
C ASP A 354 -9.65 -9.00 15.76
N PHE A 355 -9.56 -8.36 14.57
CA PHE A 355 -9.00 -7.02 14.47
C PHE A 355 -9.81 -5.98 15.24
N PHE A 356 -11.10 -6.22 15.50
CA PHE A 356 -11.94 -5.31 16.29
C PHE A 356 -11.47 -5.14 17.73
N GLU A 357 -10.74 -6.11 18.30
CA GLU A 357 -10.14 -5.94 19.63
C GLU A 357 -9.18 -4.75 19.73
N PHE A 358 -8.57 -4.34 18.58
CA PHE A 358 -7.67 -3.20 18.51
C PHE A 358 -8.35 -1.88 18.13
N ARG A 359 -9.59 -1.91 17.63
CA ARG A 359 -10.22 -0.71 17.09
C ARG A 359 -10.26 0.46 18.08
N LYS A 360 -10.48 0.20 19.38
CA LYS A 360 -10.52 1.22 20.43
C LYS A 360 -9.19 1.35 21.19
N THR A 361 -8.50 0.24 21.40
CA THR A 361 -7.29 0.17 22.24
C THR A 361 -6.02 0.55 21.47
N ASN A 362 -5.99 0.28 20.17
CA ASN A 362 -4.87 0.54 19.28
C ASN A 362 -5.36 0.79 17.84
N PRO A 363 -6.07 1.92 17.58
CA PRO A 363 -6.69 2.19 16.28
C PRO A 363 -5.71 2.12 15.09
N ARG A 364 -4.45 2.47 15.33
CA ARG A 364 -3.41 2.40 14.32
C ARG A 364 -3.12 0.95 13.88
N LEU A 365 -2.99 0.02 14.83
CA LEU A 365 -2.80 -1.40 14.50
C LEU A 365 -4.03 -1.98 13.81
N PHE A 366 -5.24 -1.58 14.23
CA PHE A 366 -6.47 -1.96 13.55
C PHE A 366 -6.45 -1.53 12.08
N HIS A 367 -6.16 -0.26 11.79
CA HIS A 367 -6.07 0.25 10.43
C HIS A 367 -4.98 -0.48 9.61
N HIS A 368 -3.80 -0.73 10.20
CA HIS A 368 -2.74 -1.49 9.52
C HIS A 368 -3.24 -2.90 9.16
N LEU A 369 -3.74 -3.67 10.11
CA LEU A 369 -4.19 -5.04 9.87
C LEU A 369 -5.27 -5.12 8.78
N VAL A 370 -6.23 -4.19 8.78
CA VAL A 370 -7.28 -4.16 7.73
C VAL A 370 -6.71 -3.68 6.40
N GLY A 371 -6.02 -2.54 6.37
CA GLY A 371 -5.48 -1.96 5.14
C GLY A 371 -4.45 -2.85 4.47
N ASP A 372 -3.50 -3.38 5.23
CA ASP A 372 -2.44 -4.23 4.71
C ASP A 372 -2.97 -5.60 4.24
N SER A 373 -4.04 -6.13 4.89
CA SER A 373 -4.80 -7.29 4.39
C SER A 373 -5.46 -6.99 3.03
N CYS A 374 -6.06 -5.82 2.89
CA CYS A 374 -6.68 -5.38 1.63
C CYS A 374 -5.64 -5.21 0.52
N HIS A 375 -4.48 -4.63 0.81
CA HIS A 375 -3.37 -4.49 -0.15
C HIS A 375 -2.84 -5.86 -0.58
N ALA A 376 -2.60 -6.76 0.36
CA ALA A 376 -2.15 -8.12 0.05
C ALA A 376 -3.15 -8.86 -0.84
N TYR A 377 -4.42 -8.82 -0.49
CA TYR A 377 -5.49 -9.44 -1.28
C TYR A 377 -5.57 -8.86 -2.70
N HIS A 378 -5.51 -7.53 -2.84
CA HIS A 378 -5.51 -6.86 -4.13
C HIS A 378 -4.30 -7.27 -4.99
N GLY A 379 -3.10 -7.29 -4.42
CA GLY A 379 -1.89 -7.73 -5.12
C GLY A 379 -1.95 -9.19 -5.57
N ILE A 380 -2.53 -10.06 -4.75
CA ILE A 380 -2.74 -11.48 -5.08
C ILE A 380 -3.71 -11.62 -6.26
N ARG A 381 -4.86 -10.93 -6.24
CA ARG A 381 -5.84 -10.96 -7.34
C ARG A 381 -5.27 -10.53 -8.69
N MET A 382 -4.31 -9.61 -8.70
CA MET A 382 -3.61 -9.19 -9.92
C MET A 382 -2.54 -10.19 -10.40
N THR A 383 -2.21 -11.22 -9.60
CA THR A 383 -1.14 -12.15 -9.95
C THR A 383 -1.61 -13.11 -11.07
N PRO A 384 -0.90 -13.18 -12.21
CA PRO A 384 -1.25 -14.11 -13.28
C PRO A 384 -1.29 -15.57 -12.80
N GLY A 385 -2.38 -16.28 -13.11
CA GLY A 385 -2.57 -17.69 -12.76
C GLY A 385 -3.10 -17.97 -11.35
N VAL A 386 -3.42 -16.92 -10.57
CA VAL A 386 -4.20 -17.03 -9.32
C VAL A 386 -5.69 -17.04 -9.68
N ASN A 387 -6.47 -17.92 -9.06
CA ASN A 387 -7.91 -17.99 -9.30
C ASN A 387 -8.58 -16.71 -8.82
N GLN A 388 -9.36 -16.09 -9.70
CA GLN A 388 -10.25 -14.99 -9.34
C GLN A 388 -11.53 -15.61 -8.74
N ALA A 389 -11.53 -15.81 -7.42
CA ALA A 389 -12.68 -16.30 -6.70
C ALA A 389 -13.70 -15.19 -6.45
#